data_ac9ca5111fed63213615c3720299ce50
#
_entry.id   ac9ca5111fed63213615c3720299ce50
#
_cell.length_a   1.000
_cell.length_b   1.000
_cell.length_c   1.000
_cell.angle_alpha   90.00
_cell.angle_beta   90.00
_cell.angle_gamma   90.00
#
_symmetry.space_group_name_H-M   'P 1'
#
loop_
_entity.id
_entity.type
_entity.pdbx_description
1 polymer ?
#
loop_
_entity_poly.entity_id
_entity_poly.type
_entity_poly.pdbx_seq_one_letter_code
_entity_poly.pdbx_strand_id
1 'polypeptide(L)'
;MNVTKPIAQKLNDSASARWTALIIVSFTMMMGYYVTDLLSPLEKILTAPTAQGGLGWSADNYGFFSGSYGLINVFLLMLFFGGIILDKLGIRFTGVLSTALMVVGVLIKYVAVSTDFHGAVFSLGSFSLPMSAAVACLGFAIFGVGCEITGITISKTITKWFTGHELALAMGVQVALARLGTAAALSANLPMAKATSLGIQLPVIVGAALLIAGFLGFLVYNVMDRRLDASIAAVDGESATEAAEDESFKFSDLGKIFSNPGFWLIALLCLLFYSGVFPFLKFATKLMISNYGVPEDYAGMIPGILPFGTIILTPLFGIVYDKVGKGATLMLIGSVMLTAVHFTFM
;
A
#
# COMPACT_ATOMS: atom_id res chain seq x y z
N MET A 1 29.85 -29.83 -38.59
CA MET A 1 28.59 -29.54 -37.87
C MET A 1 28.90 -28.44 -36.88
N ASN A 2 28.62 -27.18 -37.22
CA ASN A 2 28.71 -26.08 -36.25
C ASN A 2 27.49 -26.17 -35.34
N VAL A 3 27.68 -26.70 -34.15
CA VAL A 3 26.68 -26.62 -33.07
C VAL A 3 26.72 -25.15 -32.62
N THR A 4 25.84 -24.32 -33.15
CA THR A 4 25.57 -22.98 -32.62
C THR A 4 25.11 -23.17 -31.19
N LYS A 5 25.99 -22.83 -30.20
CA LYS A 5 25.56 -22.73 -28.80
C LYS A 5 24.34 -21.80 -28.77
N PRO A 6 23.23 -22.18 -28.10
CA PRO A 6 22.11 -21.28 -27.96
C PRO A 6 22.63 -19.98 -27.32
N ILE A 7 22.33 -18.85 -27.94
CA ILE A 7 22.66 -17.53 -27.42
C ILE A 7 22.01 -17.48 -26.02
N ALA A 8 22.83 -17.34 -24.99
CA ALA A 8 22.32 -17.21 -23.63
C ALA A 8 21.41 -15.97 -23.60
N GLN A 9 20.12 -16.17 -23.27
CA GLN A 9 19.15 -15.08 -23.14
C GLN A 9 18.94 -14.77 -21.67
N LYS A 10 18.79 -13.48 -21.35
CA LYS A 10 18.42 -13.06 -19.99
C LYS A 10 17.01 -13.54 -19.69
N LEU A 11 16.76 -13.91 -18.44
CA LEU A 11 15.43 -14.40 -18.04
C LEU A 11 14.33 -13.34 -18.23
N ASN A 12 14.68 -12.06 -18.07
CA ASN A 12 13.76 -10.94 -18.30
C ASN A 12 13.50 -10.63 -19.78
N ASP A 13 14.21 -11.25 -20.74
CA ASP A 13 13.83 -11.19 -22.15
C ASP A 13 12.56 -12.01 -22.43
N SER A 14 12.27 -12.98 -21.59
CA SER A 14 11.00 -13.74 -21.66
C SER A 14 9.83 -12.92 -21.10
N ALA A 15 8.87 -12.56 -21.96
CA ALA A 15 7.65 -11.87 -21.54
C ALA A 15 6.90 -12.65 -20.45
N SER A 16 6.79 -13.99 -20.58
CA SER A 16 6.12 -14.83 -19.58
C SER A 16 6.80 -14.71 -18.20
N ALA A 17 8.13 -14.71 -18.12
CA ALA A 17 8.84 -14.58 -16.86
C ALA A 17 8.65 -13.19 -16.25
N ARG A 18 8.75 -12.11 -17.04
CA ARG A 18 8.51 -10.72 -16.59
C ARG A 18 7.12 -10.54 -16.01
N TRP A 19 6.11 -10.94 -16.77
CA TRP A 19 4.72 -10.77 -16.35
C TRP A 19 4.36 -11.66 -15.15
N THR A 20 4.92 -12.87 -15.06
CA THR A 20 4.76 -13.71 -13.86
C THR A 20 5.35 -13.04 -12.62
N ALA A 21 6.57 -12.51 -12.71
CA ALA A 21 7.18 -11.77 -11.62
C ALA A 21 6.32 -10.56 -11.21
N LEU A 22 5.84 -9.78 -12.19
CA LEU A 22 4.96 -8.64 -11.96
C LEU A 22 3.67 -9.04 -11.23
N ILE A 23 2.98 -10.07 -11.69
CA ILE A 23 1.72 -10.51 -11.07
C ILE A 23 1.93 -10.93 -9.62
N ILE A 24 3.01 -11.68 -9.33
CA ILE A 24 3.31 -12.13 -7.96
C ILE A 24 3.53 -10.92 -7.03
N VAL A 25 4.40 -9.99 -7.41
CA VAL A 25 4.70 -8.84 -6.55
C VAL A 25 3.53 -7.86 -6.46
N SER A 26 2.78 -7.69 -7.55
CA SER A 26 1.58 -6.85 -7.58
C SER A 26 0.44 -7.44 -6.73
N PHE A 27 0.29 -8.77 -6.70
CA PHE A 27 -0.65 -9.43 -5.80
C PHE A 27 -0.30 -9.15 -4.33
N THR A 28 0.98 -9.22 -3.96
CA THR A 28 1.42 -8.86 -2.61
C THR A 28 1.01 -7.43 -2.24
N MET A 29 1.21 -6.48 -3.16
CA MET A 29 0.83 -5.08 -2.93
C MET A 29 -0.69 -4.89 -2.91
N MET A 30 -1.44 -5.59 -3.75
CA MET A 30 -2.90 -5.61 -3.73
C MET A 30 -3.43 -6.04 -2.37
N MET A 31 -2.84 -7.09 -1.76
CA MET A 31 -3.20 -7.53 -0.41
C MET A 31 -2.77 -6.52 0.66
N GLY A 32 -1.63 -5.84 0.48
CA GLY A 32 -1.23 -4.71 1.31
C GLY A 32 -2.30 -3.60 1.33
N TYR A 33 -2.77 -3.16 0.17
CA TYR A 33 -3.82 -2.14 0.07
C TYR A 33 -5.17 -2.63 0.59
N TYR A 34 -5.51 -3.90 0.39
CA TYR A 34 -6.70 -4.50 1.01
C TYR A 34 -6.64 -4.38 2.54
N VAL A 35 -5.52 -4.74 3.17
CA VAL A 35 -5.35 -4.70 4.63
C VAL A 35 -5.21 -3.25 5.15
N THR A 36 -4.73 -2.32 4.34
CA THR A 36 -4.68 -0.88 4.66
C THR A 36 -6.09 -0.34 4.91
N ASP A 37 -7.04 -0.72 4.06
CA ASP A 37 -8.42 -0.21 4.11
C ASP A 37 -9.42 -1.20 4.75
N LEU A 38 -8.94 -2.33 5.27
CA LEU A 38 -9.73 -3.44 5.78
C LEU A 38 -10.77 -3.03 6.83
N LEU A 39 -10.39 -2.19 7.79
CA LEU A 39 -11.27 -1.74 8.87
C LEU A 39 -12.05 -0.46 8.54
N SER A 40 -11.77 0.18 7.40
CA SER A 40 -12.43 1.43 7.03
C SER A 40 -13.96 1.31 6.90
N PRO A 41 -14.55 0.29 6.24
CA PRO A 41 -16.00 0.13 6.19
C PRO A 41 -16.62 -0.37 7.50
N LEU A 42 -15.80 -0.78 8.47
CA LEU A 42 -16.23 -1.38 9.74
C LEU A 42 -16.26 -0.35 10.90
N GLU A 43 -15.97 0.93 10.65
CA GLU A 43 -15.89 1.96 11.69
C GLU A 43 -17.12 1.97 12.59
N LYS A 44 -18.33 1.90 12.00
CA LYS A 44 -19.59 1.89 12.77
C LYS A 44 -19.68 0.70 13.72
N ILE A 45 -19.19 -0.47 13.33
CA ILE A 45 -19.17 -1.68 14.19
C ILE A 45 -18.10 -1.51 15.27
N LEU A 46 -16.90 -1.03 14.92
CA LEU A 46 -15.81 -0.81 15.88
C LEU A 46 -16.21 0.18 16.98
N THR A 47 -16.97 1.21 16.63
CA THR A 47 -17.43 2.26 17.55
C THR A 47 -18.73 1.92 18.28
N ALA A 48 -19.42 0.84 17.89
CA ALA A 48 -20.60 0.39 18.59
C ALA A 48 -20.27 -0.11 20.02
N PRO A 49 -21.21 0.00 20.97
CA PRO A 49 -21.03 -0.54 22.32
C PRO A 49 -20.71 -2.04 22.30
N THR A 50 -19.92 -2.50 23.27
CA THR A 50 -19.56 -3.93 23.42
C THR A 50 -20.78 -4.81 23.57
N ALA A 51 -21.84 -4.35 24.27
CA ALA A 51 -23.11 -5.06 24.38
C ALA A 51 -23.81 -5.30 23.02
N GLN A 52 -23.45 -4.58 21.98
CA GLN A 52 -23.95 -4.73 20.61
C GLN A 52 -22.95 -5.43 19.67
N GLY A 53 -21.92 -6.04 20.23
CA GLY A 53 -20.87 -6.73 19.46
C GLY A 53 -19.79 -5.83 18.88
N GLY A 54 -19.74 -4.55 19.28
CA GLY A 54 -18.68 -3.62 18.93
C GLY A 54 -17.50 -3.67 19.89
N LEU A 55 -16.47 -2.86 19.63
CA LEU A 55 -15.30 -2.72 20.49
C LEU A 55 -15.40 -1.53 21.46
N GLY A 56 -16.48 -0.75 21.40
CA GLY A 56 -16.70 0.42 22.24
C GLY A 56 -15.71 1.57 22.00
N TRP A 57 -15.10 1.66 20.82
CA TRP A 57 -14.18 2.75 20.50
C TRP A 57 -14.95 4.07 20.33
N SER A 58 -14.34 5.18 20.75
CA SER A 58 -14.84 6.50 20.35
C SER A 58 -14.43 6.82 18.90
N ALA A 59 -15.06 7.85 18.32
CA ALA A 59 -14.63 8.36 17.01
C ALA A 59 -13.16 8.82 17.02
N ASP A 60 -12.71 9.41 18.15
CA ASP A 60 -11.32 9.84 18.32
C ASP A 60 -10.36 8.65 18.36
N ASN A 61 -10.76 7.54 19.05
CA ASN A 61 -9.97 6.31 19.09
C ASN A 61 -9.81 5.71 17.68
N TYR A 62 -10.87 5.71 16.88
CA TYR A 62 -10.80 5.28 15.49
C TYR A 62 -9.96 6.23 14.63
N GLY A 63 -10.07 7.53 14.83
CA GLY A 63 -9.24 8.54 14.17
C GLY A 63 -7.76 8.32 14.48
N PHE A 64 -7.41 8.10 15.75
CA PHE A 64 -6.04 7.81 16.16
C PHE A 64 -5.54 6.48 15.55
N PHE A 65 -6.36 5.43 15.57
CA PHE A 65 -6.05 4.18 14.89
C PHE A 65 -5.76 4.41 13.40
N SER A 66 -6.62 5.14 12.70
CA SER A 66 -6.44 5.42 11.27
C SER A 66 -5.14 6.19 10.97
N GLY A 67 -4.77 7.13 11.85
CA GLY A 67 -3.51 7.87 11.76
C GLY A 67 -2.27 7.06 12.11
N SER A 68 -2.42 6.00 12.91
CA SER A 68 -1.28 5.20 13.39
C SER A 68 -0.51 4.48 12.28
N TYR A 69 -1.12 4.26 11.11
CA TYR A 69 -0.46 3.74 9.90
C TYR A 69 0.82 4.50 9.55
N GLY A 70 0.75 5.83 9.60
CA GLY A 70 1.88 6.70 9.26
C GLY A 70 2.81 7.02 10.43
N LEU A 71 2.44 6.68 11.66
CA LEU A 71 3.11 7.17 12.85
C LEU A 71 4.61 6.82 12.88
N ILE A 72 4.95 5.56 12.70
CA ILE A 72 6.36 5.12 12.67
C ILE A 72 7.06 5.64 11.41
N ASN A 73 6.40 5.61 10.25
CA ASN A 73 6.95 6.07 8.98
C ASN A 73 7.34 7.55 9.03
N VAL A 74 6.48 8.39 9.61
CA VAL A 74 6.70 9.84 9.68
C VAL A 74 7.70 10.20 10.77
N PHE A 75 7.49 9.75 12.01
CA PHE A 75 8.31 10.20 13.15
C PHE A 75 9.67 9.51 13.22
N LEU A 76 9.80 8.29 12.72
CA LEU A 76 11.08 7.58 12.67
C LEU A 76 11.68 7.54 11.27
N LEU A 77 11.11 8.24 10.30
CA LEU A 77 11.58 8.29 8.91
C LEU A 77 11.85 6.91 8.30
N MET A 78 10.97 5.93 8.62
CA MET A 78 11.22 4.53 8.26
C MET A 78 11.22 4.27 6.76
N LEU A 79 10.52 5.10 5.97
CA LEU A 79 10.60 5.00 4.51
C LEU A 79 12.00 5.38 4.00
N PHE A 80 12.64 6.37 4.60
CA PHE A 80 14.01 6.74 4.30
C PHE A 80 15.01 5.63 4.67
N PHE A 81 14.90 5.10 5.89
CA PHE A 81 15.74 3.96 6.30
C PHE A 81 15.45 2.70 5.48
N GLY A 82 14.19 2.48 5.10
CA GLY A 82 13.79 1.41 4.19
C GLY A 82 14.45 1.52 2.81
N GLY A 83 14.58 2.73 2.29
CA GLY A 83 15.34 3.01 1.07
C GLY A 83 16.80 2.64 1.20
N ILE A 84 17.46 3.03 2.31
CA ILE A 84 18.86 2.66 2.60
C ILE A 84 19.03 1.13 2.71
N ILE A 85 18.10 0.45 3.39
CA ILE A 85 18.10 -1.01 3.51
C ILE A 85 17.95 -1.64 2.12
N LEU A 86 17.04 -1.11 1.29
CA LEU A 86 16.81 -1.58 -0.07
C LEU A 86 18.05 -1.44 -0.96
N ASP A 87 18.79 -0.34 -0.82
CA ASP A 87 20.00 -0.10 -1.62
C ASP A 87 21.18 -0.96 -1.13
N LYS A 88 21.33 -1.15 0.18
CA LYS A 88 22.45 -1.91 0.75
C LYS A 88 22.23 -3.43 0.75
N LEU A 89 21.01 -3.88 1.06
CA LEU A 89 20.71 -5.31 1.24
C LEU A 89 19.90 -5.90 0.08
N GLY A 90 19.52 -5.06 -0.88
CA GLY A 90 18.86 -5.45 -2.13
C GLY A 90 17.38 -5.82 -1.98
N ILE A 91 16.76 -6.05 -3.13
CA ILE A 91 15.32 -6.29 -3.29
C ILE A 91 14.84 -7.51 -2.49
N ARG A 92 15.63 -8.60 -2.51
CA ARG A 92 15.22 -9.88 -1.90
C ARG A 92 15.09 -9.79 -0.40
N PHE A 93 16.11 -9.28 0.28
CA PHE A 93 16.09 -9.14 1.73
C PHE A 93 15.03 -8.14 2.17
N THR A 94 15.02 -6.97 1.56
CA THR A 94 14.10 -5.88 1.92
C THR A 94 12.65 -6.28 1.70
N GLY A 95 12.36 -6.97 0.60
CA GLY A 95 11.02 -7.43 0.31
C GLY A 95 10.51 -8.52 1.27
N VAL A 96 11.36 -9.47 1.67
CA VAL A 96 11.00 -10.45 2.71
C VAL A 96 10.76 -9.76 4.04
N LEU A 97 11.65 -8.87 4.45
CA LEU A 97 11.52 -8.14 5.71
C LEU A 97 10.24 -7.31 5.74
N SER A 98 9.98 -6.52 4.70
CA SER A 98 8.83 -5.63 4.65
C SER A 98 7.50 -6.40 4.58
N THR A 99 7.43 -7.45 3.77
CA THR A 99 6.22 -8.30 3.69
C THR A 99 5.99 -9.09 4.98
N ALA A 100 7.04 -9.53 5.68
CA ALA A 100 6.92 -10.13 7.00
C ALA A 100 6.38 -9.13 8.03
N LEU A 101 6.84 -7.87 8.02
CA LEU A 101 6.31 -6.81 8.88
C LEU A 101 4.82 -6.56 8.61
N MET A 102 4.37 -6.60 7.35
CA MET A 102 2.94 -6.50 7.03
C MET A 102 2.15 -7.65 7.65
N VAL A 103 2.65 -8.89 7.54
CA VAL A 103 1.99 -10.06 8.15
C VAL A 103 1.94 -9.94 9.66
N VAL A 104 3.05 -9.59 10.31
CA VAL A 104 3.08 -9.36 11.77
C VAL A 104 2.08 -8.29 12.18
N GLY A 105 2.02 -7.17 11.46
CA GLY A 105 1.10 -6.07 11.74
C GLY A 105 -0.37 -6.49 11.64
N VAL A 106 -0.76 -7.26 10.62
CA VAL A 106 -2.16 -7.73 10.50
C VAL A 106 -2.50 -8.78 11.54
N LEU A 107 -1.57 -9.63 11.94
CA LEU A 107 -1.78 -10.59 13.03
C LEU A 107 -1.98 -9.87 14.37
N ILE A 108 -1.23 -8.81 14.64
CA ILE A 108 -1.47 -7.97 15.83
C ILE A 108 -2.85 -7.30 15.76
N LYS A 109 -3.28 -6.80 14.57
CA LYS A 109 -4.65 -6.30 14.40
C LYS A 109 -5.70 -7.38 14.65
N TYR A 110 -5.44 -8.62 14.27
CA TYR A 110 -6.33 -9.73 14.58
C TYR A 110 -6.46 -9.94 16.10
N VAL A 111 -5.36 -9.97 16.84
CA VAL A 111 -5.36 -10.04 18.31
C VAL A 111 -6.19 -8.91 18.91
N ALA A 112 -6.07 -7.69 18.37
CA ALA A 112 -6.81 -6.52 18.85
C ALA A 112 -8.33 -6.66 18.74
N VAL A 113 -8.83 -7.34 17.70
CA VAL A 113 -10.28 -7.50 17.44
C VAL A 113 -10.83 -8.82 17.96
N SER A 114 -9.98 -9.80 18.28
CA SER A 114 -10.41 -11.14 18.72
C SER A 114 -10.30 -11.35 20.24
N THR A 115 -9.51 -10.52 20.94
CA THR A 115 -9.25 -10.67 22.37
C THR A 115 -10.17 -9.76 23.18
N ASP A 116 -10.81 -10.32 24.20
CA ASP A 116 -11.49 -9.53 25.21
C ASP A 116 -10.46 -8.97 26.21
N PHE A 117 -10.29 -7.68 26.20
CA PHE A 117 -9.38 -6.96 27.10
C PHE A 117 -10.05 -6.56 28.42
N HIS A 118 -11.28 -7.01 28.68
CA HIS A 118 -12.01 -6.76 29.93
C HIS A 118 -12.06 -5.28 30.35
N GLY A 119 -12.17 -4.38 29.38
CA GLY A 119 -12.21 -2.94 29.64
C GLY A 119 -10.86 -2.32 30.01
N ALA A 120 -9.74 -3.05 29.84
CA ALA A 120 -8.41 -2.51 30.10
C ALA A 120 -8.14 -1.29 29.22
N VAL A 121 -7.44 -0.31 29.82
CA VAL A 121 -7.08 0.96 29.18
C VAL A 121 -5.56 1.12 29.18
N PHE A 122 -5.01 1.45 28.04
CA PHE A 122 -3.64 1.92 27.93
C PHE A 122 -3.59 3.42 28.24
N SER A 123 -2.73 3.84 29.17
CA SER A 123 -2.59 5.23 29.57
C SER A 123 -1.13 5.67 29.53
N LEU A 124 -0.89 6.84 28.92
CA LEU A 124 0.41 7.48 28.88
C LEU A 124 0.23 8.98 29.16
N GLY A 125 0.46 9.40 30.41
CA GLY A 125 0.15 10.75 30.87
C GLY A 125 -1.34 11.05 30.79
N SER A 126 -1.72 12.11 30.10
CA SER A 126 -3.12 12.50 29.84
C SER A 126 -3.77 11.74 28.68
N PHE A 127 -2.97 10.98 27.91
CA PHE A 127 -3.46 10.20 26.78
C PHE A 127 -3.91 8.82 27.22
N SER A 128 -5.13 8.42 26.82
CA SER A 128 -5.67 7.11 27.12
C SER A 128 -6.43 6.51 25.94
N LEU A 129 -6.25 5.20 25.72
CA LEU A 129 -6.93 4.42 24.69
C LEU A 129 -7.45 3.12 25.30
N PRO A 130 -8.60 2.59 24.84
CA PRO A 130 -8.94 1.19 25.08
C PRO A 130 -7.79 0.28 24.66
N MET A 131 -7.48 -0.75 25.44
CA MET A 131 -6.34 -1.63 25.12
C MET A 131 -6.47 -2.27 23.73
N SER A 132 -7.69 -2.63 23.30
CA SER A 132 -7.94 -3.11 21.94
C SER A 132 -7.52 -2.09 20.86
N ALA A 133 -7.83 -0.81 21.07
CA ALA A 133 -7.42 0.26 20.15
C ALA A 133 -5.90 0.45 20.15
N ALA A 134 -5.26 0.41 21.33
CA ALA A 134 -3.81 0.54 21.44
C ALA A 134 -3.05 -0.58 20.72
N VAL A 135 -3.50 -1.83 20.89
CA VAL A 135 -2.95 -3.01 20.20
C VAL A 135 -3.20 -2.91 18.68
N ALA A 136 -4.40 -2.46 18.26
CA ALA A 136 -4.69 -2.23 16.85
C ALA A 136 -3.80 -1.16 16.24
N CYS A 137 -3.54 -0.05 16.95
CA CYS A 137 -2.63 1.02 16.52
C CYS A 137 -1.21 0.49 16.34
N LEU A 138 -0.70 -0.29 17.29
CA LEU A 138 0.63 -0.90 17.18
C LEU A 138 0.71 -1.81 15.94
N GLY A 139 -0.28 -2.68 15.73
CA GLY A 139 -0.34 -3.55 14.56
C GLY A 139 -0.40 -2.75 13.26
N PHE A 140 -1.16 -1.64 13.22
CA PHE A 140 -1.31 -0.84 12.03
C PHE A 140 -0.07 0.00 11.73
N ALA A 141 0.64 0.46 12.75
CA ALA A 141 1.91 1.18 12.61
C ALA A 141 3.02 0.25 12.06
N ILE A 142 3.16 -0.97 12.59
CA ILE A 142 4.11 -1.97 12.09
C ILE A 142 3.75 -2.37 10.65
N PHE A 143 2.47 -2.62 10.38
CA PHE A 143 1.98 -2.91 9.04
C PHE A 143 2.31 -1.78 8.07
N GLY A 144 2.11 -0.52 8.47
CA GLY A 144 2.39 0.66 7.66
C GLY A 144 3.86 0.74 7.23
N VAL A 145 4.80 0.47 8.15
CA VAL A 145 6.24 0.39 7.81
C VAL A 145 6.49 -0.67 6.74
N GLY A 146 5.92 -1.87 6.94
CA GLY A 146 6.05 -2.95 5.96
C GLY A 146 5.46 -2.58 4.60
N CYS A 147 4.28 -1.97 4.59
CA CYS A 147 3.56 -1.62 3.36
C CYS A 147 4.32 -0.58 2.53
N GLU A 148 4.82 0.49 3.14
CA GLU A 148 5.56 1.54 2.45
C GLU A 148 6.91 1.03 1.90
N ILE A 149 7.66 0.27 2.71
CA ILE A 149 8.93 -0.33 2.25
C ILE A 149 8.68 -1.37 1.13
N THR A 150 7.58 -2.12 1.20
CA THR A 150 7.19 -3.05 0.12
C THR A 150 6.90 -2.27 -1.16
N GLY A 151 6.24 -1.11 -1.09
CA GLY A 151 5.94 -0.26 -2.23
C GLY A 151 7.18 0.17 -3.01
N ILE A 152 8.20 0.71 -2.32
CA ILE A 152 9.47 1.09 -2.97
C ILE A 152 10.25 -0.13 -3.49
N THR A 153 10.19 -1.24 -2.76
CA THR A 153 10.85 -2.49 -3.18
C THR A 153 10.23 -3.06 -4.46
N ILE A 154 8.90 -3.05 -4.57
CA ILE A 154 8.19 -3.50 -5.78
C ILE A 154 8.49 -2.59 -6.95
N SER A 155 8.54 -1.27 -6.75
CA SER A 155 8.93 -0.32 -7.80
C SER A 155 10.33 -0.62 -8.34
N LYS A 156 11.31 -0.86 -7.46
CA LYS A 156 12.67 -1.27 -7.85
C LYS A 156 12.68 -2.64 -8.54
N THR A 157 11.85 -3.57 -8.07
CA THR A 157 11.63 -4.88 -8.71
C THR A 157 11.17 -4.74 -10.16
N ILE A 158 10.11 -3.95 -10.38
CA ILE A 158 9.54 -3.74 -11.72
C ILE A 158 10.56 -3.08 -12.62
N THR A 159 11.29 -2.07 -12.13
CA THR A 159 12.37 -1.44 -12.89
C THR A 159 13.41 -2.48 -13.31
N LYS A 160 13.89 -3.32 -12.39
CA LYS A 160 14.89 -4.37 -12.69
C LYS A 160 14.42 -5.34 -13.78
N TRP A 161 13.16 -5.77 -13.74
CA TRP A 161 12.63 -6.77 -14.65
C TRP A 161 12.18 -6.19 -16.01
N PHE A 162 11.77 -4.91 -16.06
CA PHE A 162 11.16 -4.29 -17.23
C PHE A 162 12.00 -3.20 -17.88
N THR A 163 13.20 -2.89 -17.37
CA THR A 163 14.11 -1.95 -18.07
C THR A 163 14.44 -2.48 -19.46
N GLY A 164 14.21 -1.65 -20.48
CA GLY A 164 14.33 -2.03 -21.89
C GLY A 164 13.09 -2.72 -22.48
N HIS A 165 12.03 -2.86 -21.70
CA HIS A 165 10.76 -3.47 -22.08
C HIS A 165 9.59 -2.54 -21.72
N GLU A 166 8.38 -3.07 -21.48
CA GLU A 166 7.14 -2.32 -21.23
C GLU A 166 7.06 -1.76 -19.78
N LEU A 167 8.05 -1.00 -19.33
CA LEU A 167 8.18 -0.53 -17.94
C LEU A 167 6.97 0.31 -17.47
N ALA A 168 6.54 1.28 -18.29
CA ALA A 168 5.42 2.16 -17.93
C ALA A 168 4.10 1.38 -17.78
N LEU A 169 3.86 0.41 -18.68
CA LEU A 169 2.70 -0.47 -18.60
C LEU A 169 2.76 -1.33 -17.34
N ALA A 170 3.90 -1.92 -17.02
CA ALA A 170 4.08 -2.74 -15.82
C ALA A 170 3.82 -1.95 -14.53
N MET A 171 4.35 -0.73 -14.43
CA MET A 171 4.05 0.19 -13.32
C MET A 171 2.55 0.52 -13.23
N GLY A 172 1.92 0.79 -14.36
CA GLY A 172 0.48 1.07 -14.43
C GLY A 172 -0.38 -0.11 -13.97
N VAL A 173 -0.04 -1.32 -14.40
CA VAL A 173 -0.74 -2.56 -13.97
C VAL A 173 -0.58 -2.79 -12.48
N GLN A 174 0.62 -2.59 -11.93
CA GLN A 174 0.86 -2.70 -10.49
C GLN A 174 -0.02 -1.74 -9.69
N VAL A 175 -0.08 -0.47 -10.08
CA VAL A 175 -0.95 0.53 -9.42
C VAL A 175 -2.43 0.15 -9.53
N ALA A 176 -2.87 -0.30 -10.70
CA ALA A 176 -4.25 -0.73 -10.91
C ALA A 176 -4.63 -1.91 -9.99
N LEU A 177 -3.76 -2.93 -9.89
CA LEU A 177 -3.98 -4.07 -8.99
C LEU A 177 -4.00 -3.64 -7.52
N ALA A 178 -3.11 -2.72 -7.10
CA ALA A 178 -3.14 -2.17 -5.76
C ALA A 178 -4.49 -1.51 -5.44
N ARG A 179 -5.04 -0.70 -6.36
CA ARG A 179 -6.36 -0.06 -6.20
C ARG A 179 -7.52 -1.04 -6.16
N LEU A 180 -7.43 -2.18 -6.85
CA LEU A 180 -8.40 -3.27 -6.69
C LEU A 180 -8.44 -3.81 -5.26
N GLY A 181 -7.29 -3.87 -4.57
CA GLY A 181 -7.22 -4.23 -3.15
C GLY A 181 -8.05 -3.29 -2.27
N THR A 182 -7.88 -1.98 -2.43
CA THR A 182 -8.70 -0.97 -1.73
C THR A 182 -10.18 -1.12 -2.06
N ALA A 183 -10.54 -1.27 -3.34
CA ALA A 183 -11.92 -1.44 -3.77
C ALA A 183 -12.57 -2.69 -3.15
N ALA A 184 -11.85 -3.80 -3.13
CA ALA A 184 -12.32 -5.04 -2.50
C ALA A 184 -12.53 -4.87 -1.00
N ALA A 185 -11.60 -4.18 -0.30
CA ALA A 185 -11.72 -3.92 1.12
C ALA A 185 -12.97 -3.10 1.46
N LEU A 186 -13.19 -2.00 0.74
CA LEU A 186 -14.31 -1.09 0.98
C LEU A 186 -15.65 -1.76 0.68
N SER A 187 -15.73 -2.59 -0.38
CA SER A 187 -16.97 -3.19 -0.83
C SER A 187 -17.32 -4.50 -0.11
N ALA A 188 -16.34 -5.33 0.24
CA ALA A 188 -16.60 -6.69 0.72
C ALA A 188 -16.58 -6.84 2.25
N ASN A 189 -15.82 -6.01 2.98
CA ASN A 189 -15.58 -6.28 4.40
C ASN A 189 -16.81 -6.04 5.30
N LEU A 190 -17.65 -5.06 5.00
CA LEU A 190 -18.88 -4.83 5.78
C LEU A 190 -19.91 -5.96 5.59
N PRO A 191 -20.26 -6.38 4.36
CA PRO A 191 -21.09 -7.58 4.15
C PRO A 191 -20.47 -8.83 4.80
N MET A 192 -19.15 -9.03 4.69
CA MET A 192 -18.45 -10.18 5.26
C MET A 192 -18.55 -10.20 6.79
N ALA A 193 -18.40 -9.06 7.45
CA ALA A 193 -18.52 -8.95 8.91
C ALA A 193 -19.95 -9.26 9.39
N LYS A 194 -20.98 -8.95 8.58
CA LYS A 194 -22.38 -9.22 8.91
C LYS A 194 -22.81 -10.66 8.59
N ALA A 195 -22.10 -11.35 7.69
CA ALA A 195 -22.52 -12.67 7.20
C ALA A 195 -22.34 -13.81 8.22
N THR A 196 -21.53 -13.63 9.26
CA THR A 196 -21.19 -14.69 10.20
C THR A 196 -21.16 -14.21 11.66
N SER A 197 -21.23 -15.16 12.59
CA SER A 197 -21.07 -14.90 14.03
C SER A 197 -19.67 -14.41 14.42
N LEU A 198 -18.65 -14.54 13.54
CA LEU A 198 -17.30 -14.01 13.76
C LEU A 198 -17.24 -12.47 13.66
N GLY A 199 -18.24 -11.83 13.05
CA GLY A 199 -18.31 -10.38 12.99
C GLY A 199 -17.07 -9.77 12.35
N ILE A 200 -16.50 -8.78 13.03
CA ILE A 200 -15.29 -8.05 12.56
C ILE A 200 -14.02 -8.91 12.43
N GLN A 201 -14.00 -10.07 13.11
CA GLN A 201 -12.82 -10.95 13.05
C GLN A 201 -12.65 -11.57 11.66
N LEU A 202 -13.75 -11.92 10.98
CA LEU A 202 -13.70 -12.61 9.69
C LEU A 202 -12.96 -11.80 8.60
N PRO A 203 -13.29 -10.52 8.35
CA PRO A 203 -12.51 -9.71 7.42
C PRO A 203 -11.01 -9.67 7.75
N VAL A 204 -10.64 -9.61 9.03
CA VAL A 204 -9.23 -9.57 9.44
C VAL A 204 -8.54 -10.92 9.20
N ILE A 205 -9.22 -12.04 9.47
CA ILE A 205 -8.71 -13.39 9.15
C ILE A 205 -8.49 -13.54 7.66
N VAL A 206 -9.45 -13.14 6.84
CA VAL A 206 -9.33 -13.19 5.38
C VAL A 206 -8.18 -12.31 4.90
N GLY A 207 -8.08 -11.09 5.39
CA GLY A 207 -6.97 -10.18 5.07
C GLY A 207 -5.60 -10.74 5.47
N ALA A 208 -5.51 -11.35 6.65
CA ALA A 208 -4.28 -12.01 7.11
C ALA A 208 -3.91 -13.20 6.22
N ALA A 209 -4.88 -14.06 5.89
CA ALA A 209 -4.64 -15.22 5.02
C ALA A 209 -4.17 -14.80 3.62
N LEU A 210 -4.82 -13.79 3.02
CA LEU A 210 -4.45 -13.26 1.72
C LEU A 210 -3.06 -12.60 1.75
N LEU A 211 -2.73 -11.89 2.83
CA LEU A 211 -1.43 -11.27 2.98
C LEU A 211 -0.31 -12.29 3.21
N ILE A 212 -0.59 -13.38 3.96
CA ILE A 212 0.33 -14.52 4.09
C ILE A 212 0.55 -15.17 2.73
N ALA A 213 -0.49 -15.34 1.92
CA ALA A 213 -0.34 -15.83 0.54
C ALA A 213 0.54 -14.90 -0.31
N GLY A 214 0.38 -13.58 -0.16
CA GLY A 214 1.25 -12.57 -0.78
C GLY A 214 2.71 -12.69 -0.33
N PHE A 215 2.95 -12.88 0.97
CA PHE A 215 4.28 -13.12 1.52
C PHE A 215 4.93 -14.39 0.94
N LEU A 216 4.19 -15.50 0.89
CA LEU A 216 4.67 -16.74 0.29
C LEU A 216 4.94 -16.55 -1.21
N GLY A 217 4.09 -15.81 -1.92
CA GLY A 217 4.32 -15.40 -3.31
C GLY A 217 5.64 -14.64 -3.46
N PHE A 218 5.94 -13.71 -2.54
CA PHE A 218 7.20 -12.96 -2.56
C PHE A 218 8.42 -13.87 -2.33
N LEU A 219 8.30 -14.92 -1.52
CA LEU A 219 9.38 -15.92 -1.38
C LEU A 219 9.60 -16.68 -2.70
N VAL A 220 8.54 -17.00 -3.44
CA VAL A 220 8.65 -17.59 -4.79
C VAL A 220 9.31 -16.59 -5.75
N TYR A 221 8.91 -15.32 -5.72
CA TYR A 221 9.57 -14.26 -6.49
C TYR A 221 11.08 -14.21 -6.23
N ASN A 222 11.54 -14.34 -4.99
CA ASN A 222 12.97 -14.35 -4.65
C ASN A 222 13.75 -15.45 -5.38
N VAL A 223 13.13 -16.62 -5.60
CA VAL A 223 13.75 -17.69 -6.40
C VAL A 223 13.87 -17.27 -7.85
N MET A 224 12.83 -16.61 -8.41
CA MET A 224 12.87 -16.08 -9.77
C MET A 224 13.94 -15.00 -9.93
N ASP A 225 14.05 -14.08 -8.97
CA ASP A 225 15.03 -13.00 -8.99
C ASP A 225 16.48 -13.51 -8.92
N ARG A 226 16.75 -14.59 -8.13
CA ARG A 226 18.06 -15.25 -8.15
C ARG A 226 18.39 -15.87 -9.51
N ARG A 227 17.41 -16.45 -10.19
CA ARG A 227 17.57 -16.98 -11.54
C ARG A 227 17.81 -15.88 -12.57
N LEU A 228 17.16 -14.74 -12.39
CA LEU A 228 17.40 -13.56 -13.23
C LEU A 228 18.87 -13.12 -13.11
N ASP A 229 19.37 -12.90 -11.87
CA ASP A 229 20.75 -12.50 -11.66
C ASP A 229 21.76 -13.50 -12.26
N ALA A 230 21.51 -14.79 -12.08
CA ALA A 230 22.34 -15.84 -12.70
C ALA A 230 22.31 -15.76 -14.25
N SER A 231 21.15 -15.46 -14.85
CA SER A 231 21.04 -15.31 -16.31
C SER A 231 21.73 -14.07 -16.82
N ILE A 232 21.67 -12.95 -16.08
CA ILE A 232 22.39 -11.70 -16.42
C ILE A 232 23.89 -11.92 -16.34
N ALA A 233 24.39 -12.53 -15.26
CA ALA A 233 25.81 -12.84 -15.10
C ALA A 233 26.33 -13.76 -16.22
N ALA A 234 25.51 -14.70 -16.69
CA ALA A 234 25.88 -15.60 -17.77
C ALA A 234 25.96 -14.92 -19.16
N VAL A 235 25.24 -13.82 -19.36
CA VAL A 235 25.19 -13.07 -20.65
C VAL A 235 26.17 -11.92 -20.64
N ASP A 236 26.17 -11.07 -19.62
CA ASP A 236 26.89 -9.80 -19.59
C ASP A 236 28.28 -9.91 -18.90
N GLY A 237 28.59 -11.04 -18.23
CA GLY A 237 29.79 -11.18 -17.42
C GLY A 237 29.72 -10.40 -16.10
N GLU A 238 30.81 -10.43 -15.30
CA GLU A 238 30.82 -9.78 -13.97
C GLU A 238 30.77 -8.24 -14.02
N SER A 239 31.02 -7.62 -15.16
CA SER A 239 31.05 -6.16 -15.33
C SER A 239 29.68 -5.47 -15.12
N ALA A 240 28.56 -6.20 -15.22
CA ALA A 240 27.23 -5.64 -14.99
C ALA A 240 26.92 -5.39 -13.51
N THR A 241 27.64 -6.05 -12.61
CA THR A 241 27.44 -5.92 -11.16
C THR A 241 28.09 -4.63 -10.62
N GLU A 242 29.19 -4.20 -11.21
CA GLU A 242 29.92 -2.98 -10.81
C GLU A 242 29.17 -1.68 -11.18
N ALA A 243 28.44 -1.68 -12.30
CA ALA A 243 27.67 -0.50 -12.72
C ALA A 243 26.46 -0.18 -11.78
N ALA A 244 25.92 -1.21 -11.09
CA ALA A 244 24.80 -1.03 -10.16
C ALA A 244 25.25 -0.47 -8.79
N GLU A 245 26.53 -0.61 -8.42
CA GLU A 245 27.07 -0.08 -7.16
C GLU A 245 27.32 1.43 -7.19
N ASP A 246 27.52 2.01 -8.39
CA ASP A 246 27.83 3.45 -8.55
C ASP A 246 26.58 4.36 -8.41
N GLU A 247 25.36 3.81 -8.46
CA GLU A 247 24.10 4.52 -8.23
C GLU A 247 23.63 4.51 -6.77
N SER A 248 24.45 4.06 -5.82
CA SER A 248 24.09 4.02 -4.41
C SER A 248 23.88 5.42 -3.84
N PHE A 249 22.81 5.57 -3.03
CA PHE A 249 22.44 6.81 -2.35
C PHE A 249 23.63 7.42 -1.59
N LYS A 250 23.91 8.71 -1.86
CA LYS A 250 24.92 9.51 -1.16
C LYS A 250 24.23 10.58 -0.32
N PHE A 251 24.61 10.72 0.95
CA PHE A 251 24.04 11.75 1.83
C PHE A 251 24.22 13.19 1.29
N SER A 252 25.22 13.42 0.45
CA SER A 252 25.43 14.70 -0.25
C SER A 252 24.27 15.07 -1.19
N ASP A 253 23.51 14.10 -1.70
CA ASP A 253 22.42 14.36 -2.63
C ASP A 253 21.19 14.93 -1.92
N LEU A 254 21.04 14.69 -0.60
CA LEU A 254 20.00 15.32 0.21
C LEU A 254 20.09 16.85 0.18
N GLY A 255 21.31 17.40 0.25
CA GLY A 255 21.51 18.84 0.17
C GLY A 255 20.97 19.42 -1.15
N LYS A 256 21.19 18.75 -2.26
CA LYS A 256 20.70 19.17 -3.58
C LYS A 256 19.16 19.11 -3.67
N ILE A 257 18.56 18.04 -3.11
CA ILE A 257 17.10 17.86 -3.11
C ILE A 257 16.43 18.97 -2.26
N PHE A 258 16.89 19.17 -1.04
CA PHE A 258 16.31 20.16 -0.13
C PHE A 258 16.54 21.61 -0.57
N SER A 259 17.58 21.88 -1.36
CA SER A 259 17.83 23.19 -1.95
C SER A 259 16.98 23.50 -3.18
N ASN A 260 16.25 22.51 -3.71
CA ASN A 260 15.42 22.69 -4.90
C ASN A 260 14.01 23.17 -4.53
N PRO A 261 13.59 24.40 -4.90
CA PRO A 261 12.26 24.90 -4.57
C PRO A 261 11.14 24.08 -5.25
N GLY A 262 11.39 23.48 -6.41
CA GLY A 262 10.44 22.61 -7.07
C GLY A 262 10.10 21.37 -6.26
N PHE A 263 11.08 20.81 -5.53
CA PHE A 263 10.85 19.72 -4.59
C PHE A 263 9.81 20.11 -3.52
N TRP A 264 9.95 21.27 -2.88
CA TRP A 264 9.05 21.73 -1.84
C TRP A 264 7.64 22.01 -2.33
N LEU A 265 7.51 22.58 -3.54
CA LEU A 265 6.19 22.81 -4.15
C LEU A 265 5.46 21.49 -4.44
N ILE A 266 6.16 20.49 -4.99
CA ILE A 266 5.58 19.17 -5.25
C ILE A 266 5.26 18.47 -3.93
N ALA A 267 6.15 18.52 -2.94
CA ALA A 267 5.93 17.92 -1.63
C ALA A 267 4.70 18.53 -0.93
N LEU A 268 4.55 19.86 -0.97
CA LEU A 268 3.38 20.55 -0.42
C LEU A 268 2.09 20.16 -1.16
N LEU A 269 2.12 20.10 -2.48
CA LEU A 269 0.98 19.67 -3.28
C LEU A 269 0.55 18.25 -2.92
N CYS A 270 1.50 17.32 -2.82
CA CYS A 270 1.23 15.94 -2.39
C CYS A 270 0.63 15.90 -0.98
N LEU A 271 1.21 16.65 -0.04
CA LEU A 271 0.72 16.73 1.34
C LEU A 271 -0.75 17.17 1.37
N LEU A 272 -1.09 18.28 0.71
CA LEU A 272 -2.45 18.83 0.69
C LEU A 272 -3.43 17.90 -0.03
N PHE A 273 -3.02 17.32 -1.16
CA PHE A 273 -3.85 16.38 -1.92
C PHE A 273 -4.20 15.13 -1.09
N TYR A 274 -3.20 14.50 -0.50
CA TYR A 274 -3.43 13.30 0.31
C TYR A 274 -4.15 13.58 1.62
N SER A 275 -3.99 14.78 2.20
CA SER A 275 -4.78 15.22 3.35
C SER A 275 -6.28 15.33 3.05
N GLY A 276 -6.66 15.56 1.81
CA GLY A 276 -8.07 15.51 1.39
C GLY A 276 -8.56 14.09 1.11
N VAL A 277 -7.77 13.27 0.42
CA VAL A 277 -8.20 11.95 -0.09
C VAL A 277 -8.24 10.88 1.00
N PHE A 278 -7.18 10.74 1.80
CA PHE A 278 -7.09 9.63 2.74
C PHE A 278 -8.10 9.70 3.89
N PRO A 279 -8.30 10.84 4.58
CA PRO A 279 -9.35 10.93 5.59
C PRO A 279 -10.74 10.63 5.02
N PHE A 280 -11.05 11.15 3.82
CA PHE A 280 -12.31 10.83 3.16
C PHE A 280 -12.49 9.31 3.01
N LEU A 281 -11.52 8.60 2.45
CA LEU A 281 -11.61 7.15 2.27
C LEU A 281 -11.80 6.39 3.60
N LYS A 282 -11.19 6.86 4.69
CA LYS A 282 -11.31 6.22 6.01
C LYS A 282 -12.69 6.37 6.64
N PHE A 283 -13.35 7.49 6.39
CA PHE A 283 -14.66 7.80 6.99
C PHE A 283 -15.83 7.76 6.01
N ALA A 284 -15.56 7.53 4.71
CA ALA A 284 -16.57 7.64 3.66
C ALA A 284 -17.76 6.70 3.87
N THR A 285 -17.53 5.46 4.26
CA THR A 285 -18.64 4.50 4.51
C THR A 285 -19.56 4.99 5.61
N LYS A 286 -19.01 5.47 6.73
CA LYS A 286 -19.81 6.05 7.81
C LYS A 286 -20.55 7.29 7.38
N LEU A 287 -19.91 8.18 6.62
CA LEU A 287 -20.52 9.38 6.07
C LEU A 287 -21.74 9.02 5.21
N MET A 288 -21.63 8.02 4.34
CA MET A 288 -22.74 7.55 3.50
C MET A 288 -23.92 7.07 4.35
N ILE A 289 -23.67 6.31 5.41
CA ILE A 289 -24.71 5.81 6.30
C ILE A 289 -25.34 6.94 7.12
N SER A 290 -24.52 7.73 7.79
CA SER A 290 -24.99 8.67 8.83
C SER A 290 -25.59 9.95 8.25
N ASN A 291 -25.02 10.51 7.17
CA ASN A 291 -25.44 11.78 6.62
C ASN A 291 -26.36 11.64 5.41
N TYR A 292 -26.17 10.58 4.61
CA TYR A 292 -26.95 10.39 3.38
C TYR A 292 -27.96 9.25 3.44
N GLY A 293 -28.05 8.55 4.60
CA GLY A 293 -29.06 7.49 4.81
C GLY A 293 -28.89 6.29 3.87
N VAL A 294 -27.70 6.07 3.30
CA VAL A 294 -27.44 4.92 2.43
C VAL A 294 -27.53 3.65 3.26
N PRO A 295 -28.27 2.62 2.79
CA PRO A 295 -28.31 1.33 3.46
C PRO A 295 -26.92 0.76 3.70
N GLU A 296 -26.67 0.21 4.88
CA GLU A 296 -25.36 -0.28 5.30
C GLU A 296 -24.72 -1.26 4.32
N ASP A 297 -25.53 -2.10 3.65
CA ASP A 297 -25.06 -3.11 2.71
C ASP A 297 -24.43 -2.51 1.43
N TYR A 298 -24.82 -1.28 1.09
CA TYR A 298 -24.32 -0.57 -0.10
C TYR A 298 -23.36 0.57 0.22
N ALA A 299 -23.28 0.99 1.49
CA ALA A 299 -22.55 2.19 1.87
C ALA A 299 -21.05 2.13 1.57
N GLY A 300 -20.44 0.96 1.69
CA GLY A 300 -19.02 0.76 1.34
C GLY A 300 -18.75 0.70 -0.18
N MET A 301 -19.75 0.34 -0.97
CA MET A 301 -19.60 0.26 -2.43
C MET A 301 -19.41 1.63 -3.06
N ILE A 302 -20.06 2.69 -2.53
CA ILE A 302 -19.97 4.04 -3.06
C ILE A 302 -18.53 4.57 -3.03
N PRO A 303 -17.84 4.64 -1.87
CA PRO A 303 -16.42 5.01 -1.87
C PRO A 303 -15.52 3.99 -2.61
N GLY A 304 -15.95 2.73 -2.70
CA GLY A 304 -15.28 1.70 -3.49
C GLY A 304 -15.23 1.99 -5.01
N ILE A 305 -16.18 2.77 -5.55
CA ILE A 305 -16.15 3.20 -6.96
C ILE A 305 -14.91 4.06 -7.27
N LEU A 306 -14.41 4.84 -6.31
CA LEU A 306 -13.27 5.73 -6.50
C LEU A 306 -12.00 4.97 -6.94
N PRO A 307 -11.56 3.89 -6.27
CA PRO A 307 -10.44 3.08 -6.76
C PRO A 307 -10.69 2.48 -8.15
N PHE A 308 -11.91 2.02 -8.45
CA PHE A 308 -12.24 1.53 -9.79
C PHE A 308 -12.11 2.63 -10.85
N GLY A 309 -12.58 3.84 -10.55
CA GLY A 309 -12.40 5.00 -11.43
C GLY A 309 -10.93 5.28 -11.71
N THR A 310 -10.05 5.18 -10.71
CA THR A 310 -8.61 5.43 -10.89
C THR A 310 -7.94 4.42 -11.84
N ILE A 311 -8.40 3.18 -11.89
CA ILE A 311 -7.87 2.16 -12.80
C ILE A 311 -8.02 2.60 -14.27
N ILE A 312 -9.16 3.23 -14.59
CA ILE A 312 -9.46 3.70 -15.96
C ILE A 312 -8.87 5.10 -16.19
N LEU A 313 -9.08 6.00 -15.25
CA LEU A 313 -8.70 7.42 -15.40
C LEU A 313 -7.18 7.63 -15.36
N THR A 314 -6.43 6.83 -14.60
CA THR A 314 -4.98 6.99 -14.52
C THR A 314 -4.27 6.81 -15.85
N PRO A 315 -4.50 5.73 -16.63
CA PRO A 315 -3.93 5.60 -17.97
C PRO A 315 -4.45 6.70 -18.92
N LEU A 316 -5.72 7.06 -18.82
CA LEU A 316 -6.31 8.11 -19.66
C LEU A 316 -5.62 9.45 -19.46
N PHE A 317 -5.42 9.89 -18.21
CA PHE A 317 -4.70 11.12 -17.89
C PHE A 317 -3.22 11.02 -18.23
N GLY A 318 -2.60 9.84 -18.16
CA GLY A 318 -1.25 9.60 -18.67
C GLY A 318 -1.15 9.91 -20.15
N ILE A 319 -2.07 9.39 -20.97
CA ILE A 319 -2.14 9.67 -22.42
C ILE A 319 -2.37 11.16 -22.69
N VAL A 320 -3.25 11.82 -21.91
CA VAL A 320 -3.48 13.27 -22.03
C VAL A 320 -2.21 14.05 -21.71
N TYR A 321 -1.49 13.65 -20.65
CA TYR A 321 -0.22 14.26 -20.28
C TYR A 321 0.84 14.11 -21.38
N ASP A 322 0.99 12.92 -21.94
CA ASP A 322 1.95 12.65 -23.01
C ASP A 322 1.67 13.48 -24.26
N LYS A 323 0.39 13.69 -24.58
CA LYS A 323 -0.02 14.46 -25.77
C LYS A 323 0.04 15.98 -25.57
N VAL A 324 -0.32 16.48 -24.39
CA VAL A 324 -0.52 17.93 -24.10
C VAL A 324 0.68 18.53 -23.38
N GLY A 325 1.43 17.74 -22.61
CA GLY A 325 2.65 18.15 -21.91
C GLY A 325 2.48 19.18 -20.80
N LYS A 326 1.22 19.50 -20.38
CA LYS A 326 0.91 20.54 -19.41
C LYS A 326 0.63 19.96 -18.01
N GLY A 327 1.61 19.27 -17.42
CA GLY A 327 1.44 18.58 -16.13
C GLY A 327 0.96 19.50 -15.00
N ALA A 328 1.54 20.69 -14.86
CA ALA A 328 1.13 21.66 -13.85
C ALA A 328 -0.34 22.10 -13.99
N THR A 329 -0.82 22.27 -15.23
CA THR A 329 -2.23 22.59 -15.47
C THR A 329 -3.16 21.44 -15.08
N LEU A 330 -2.80 20.20 -15.40
CA LEU A 330 -3.57 19.02 -15.00
C LEU A 330 -3.62 18.86 -13.48
N MET A 331 -2.51 19.10 -12.78
CA MET A 331 -2.44 19.10 -11.31
C MET A 331 -3.35 20.19 -10.71
N LEU A 332 -3.36 21.40 -11.29
CA LEU A 332 -4.24 22.49 -10.87
C LEU A 332 -5.72 22.13 -11.04
N ILE A 333 -6.09 21.59 -12.20
CA ILE A 333 -7.46 21.13 -12.46
C ILE A 333 -7.88 20.06 -11.44
N GLY A 334 -7.01 19.07 -11.20
CA GLY A 334 -7.27 18.02 -10.20
C GLY A 334 -7.46 18.58 -8.79
N SER A 335 -6.67 19.56 -8.38
CA SER A 335 -6.77 20.20 -7.07
C SER A 335 -8.09 21.01 -6.94
N VAL A 336 -8.50 21.72 -7.98
CA VAL A 336 -9.78 22.45 -8.00
C VAL A 336 -10.96 21.48 -7.94
N MET A 337 -10.91 20.37 -8.69
CA MET A 337 -11.94 19.33 -8.64
C MET A 337 -12.03 18.69 -7.26
N LEU A 338 -10.90 18.35 -6.62
CA LEU A 338 -10.88 17.80 -5.27
C LEU A 338 -11.52 18.75 -4.27
N THR A 339 -11.18 20.03 -4.35
CA THR A 339 -11.76 21.08 -3.49
C THR A 339 -13.27 21.18 -3.70
N ALA A 340 -13.74 21.23 -4.95
CA ALA A 340 -15.17 21.29 -5.28
C ALA A 340 -15.92 20.08 -4.73
N VAL A 341 -15.37 18.87 -4.86
CA VAL A 341 -15.99 17.64 -4.31
C VAL A 341 -16.14 17.74 -2.80
N HIS A 342 -15.12 18.20 -2.06
CA HIS A 342 -15.23 18.35 -0.62
C HIS A 342 -16.30 19.36 -0.20
N PHE A 343 -16.48 20.46 -0.95
CA PHE A 343 -17.57 21.41 -0.69
C PHE A 343 -18.95 20.80 -0.92
N THR A 344 -19.10 19.81 -1.80
CA THR A 344 -20.39 19.13 -2.01
C THR A 344 -20.75 18.16 -0.88
N PHE A 345 -19.77 17.75 -0.06
CA PHE A 345 -19.99 16.89 1.10
C PHE A 345 -20.15 17.67 2.44
N MET A 346 -19.97 18.97 2.42
CA MET A 346 -20.22 19.85 3.58
C MET A 346 -21.70 20.20 3.71
#